data_92e1de97f275ef0027ebbb9f5bdebe37
#
_entry.id   92e1de97f275ef0027ebbb9f5bdebe37
#
_cell.length_a   1.000
_cell.length_b   1.000
_cell.length_c   1.000
_cell.angle_alpha   90.00
_cell.angle_beta   90.00
_cell.angle_gamma   90.00
#
_symmetry.space_group_name_H-M   'P 1'
#
loop_
_entity.id
_entity.type
_entity.pdbx_description
1 polymer ?
#
loop_
_entity_poly.entity_id
_entity_poly.type
_entity_poly.pdbx_seq_one_letter_code
_entity_poly.pdbx_strand_id
1 'polypeptide(L)'
;MKTPAWSRLAGYAWGVLLWNVLVALFGAYVRATGSGAGCGAHWPTCNGEVIPRAPQVETLIEFTHRATSGLAFLSVLALFLWALRAFPKGHPARFGAGLALFFMVTESLVGASLVL
;
A
#
# COMPACT_ATOMS: atom_id res chain seq x y z
N MET A 1 22.66 -17.51 17.06
CA MET A 1 21.56 -18.39 16.59
C MET A 1 20.86 -17.75 15.40
N LYS A 2 20.65 -18.54 14.34
CA LYS A 2 19.84 -18.05 13.21
C LYS A 2 18.37 -18.08 13.59
N THR A 3 17.65 -16.97 13.37
CA THR A 3 16.20 -16.92 13.56
C THR A 3 15.50 -17.82 12.52
N PRO A 4 14.48 -18.60 12.92
CA PRO A 4 13.71 -19.40 11.97
C PRO A 4 13.09 -18.54 10.86
N ALA A 5 12.91 -19.09 9.67
CA ALA A 5 12.36 -18.35 8.53
C ALA A 5 10.95 -17.78 8.84
N TRP A 6 10.12 -18.54 9.58
CA TRP A 6 8.79 -18.07 9.96
C TRP A 6 8.86 -16.87 10.89
N SER A 7 9.87 -16.80 11.77
CA SER A 7 10.05 -15.67 12.68
C SER A 7 10.44 -14.40 11.93
N ARG A 8 11.29 -14.53 10.91
CA ARG A 8 11.65 -13.37 10.05
C ARG A 8 10.46 -12.91 9.22
N LEU A 9 9.71 -13.85 8.68
CA LEU A 9 8.49 -13.52 7.93
C LEU A 9 7.47 -12.85 8.83
N ALA A 10 7.28 -13.34 10.05
CA ALA A 10 6.35 -12.74 11.00
C ALA A 10 6.78 -11.30 11.36
N GLY A 11 8.08 -11.07 11.58
CA GLY A 11 8.60 -9.72 11.80
C GLY A 11 8.35 -8.79 10.63
N TYR A 12 8.58 -9.28 9.42
CA TYR A 12 8.28 -8.53 8.21
C TYR A 12 6.78 -8.23 8.09
N ALA A 13 5.92 -9.22 8.37
CA ALA A 13 4.47 -9.03 8.32
C ALA A 13 3.99 -7.96 9.31
N TRP A 14 4.54 -7.93 10.53
CA TRP A 14 4.25 -6.88 11.48
C TRP A 14 4.67 -5.50 10.97
N GLY A 15 5.83 -5.41 10.34
CA GLY A 15 6.30 -4.17 9.70
C GLY A 15 5.39 -3.72 8.58
N VAL A 16 4.92 -4.65 7.75
CA VAL A 16 3.96 -4.36 6.67
C VAL A 16 2.65 -3.84 7.26
N LEU A 17 2.16 -4.48 8.33
CA LEU A 17 0.95 -4.03 9.01
C LEU A 17 1.11 -2.61 9.54
N LEU A 18 2.22 -2.33 10.23
CA LEU A 18 2.48 -0.98 10.74
C LEU A 18 2.51 0.05 9.62
N TRP A 19 3.22 -0.25 8.52
CA TRP A 19 3.29 0.64 7.37
C TRP A 19 1.90 0.92 6.79
N ASN A 20 1.08 -0.11 6.64
CA ASN A 20 -0.28 0.04 6.12
C ASN A 20 -1.16 0.89 7.05
N VAL A 21 -1.03 0.72 8.37
CA VAL A 21 -1.76 1.54 9.33
C VAL A 21 -1.34 3.01 9.21
N LEU A 22 -0.04 3.28 9.09
CA LEU A 22 0.45 4.64 8.92
C LEU A 22 -0.03 5.27 7.62
N VAL A 23 -0.06 4.50 6.53
CA VAL A 23 -0.57 4.96 5.24
C VAL A 23 -2.07 5.24 5.33
N ALA A 24 -2.83 4.39 6.03
CA ALA A 24 -4.26 4.60 6.24
C ALA A 24 -4.53 5.89 7.04
N LEU A 25 -3.75 6.14 8.08
CA LEU A 25 -3.84 7.37 8.86
C LEU A 25 -3.48 8.60 8.00
N PHE A 26 -2.47 8.47 7.15
CA PHE A 26 -2.13 9.53 6.22
C PHE A 26 -3.25 9.76 5.20
N GLY A 27 -3.92 8.70 4.75
CA GLY A 27 -5.10 8.82 3.88
C GLY A 27 -6.23 9.62 4.55
N ALA A 28 -6.45 9.41 5.85
CA ALA A 28 -7.40 10.21 6.62
C ALA A 28 -6.98 11.69 6.67
N TYR A 29 -5.69 11.95 6.80
CA TYR A 29 -5.15 13.31 6.75
C TYR A 29 -5.39 13.96 5.39
N VAL A 30 -5.14 13.22 4.30
CA VAL A 30 -5.41 13.68 2.93
C VAL A 30 -6.88 14.12 2.80
N ARG A 31 -7.79 13.30 3.30
CA ARG A 31 -9.23 13.60 3.28
C ARG A 31 -9.57 14.81 4.14
N ALA A 32 -9.02 14.87 5.35
CA ALA A 32 -9.31 15.95 6.30
C ALA A 32 -8.82 17.32 5.82
N THR A 33 -7.72 17.35 5.04
CA THR A 33 -7.17 18.59 4.48
C THR A 33 -7.77 18.96 3.13
N GLY A 34 -8.68 18.15 2.61
CA GLY A 34 -9.28 18.39 1.29
C GLY A 34 -8.31 18.14 0.14
N SER A 35 -7.26 17.35 0.35
CA SER A 35 -6.20 17.12 -0.65
C SER A 35 -6.51 15.96 -1.60
N GLY A 36 -7.68 15.33 -1.48
CA GLY A 36 -8.03 14.15 -2.28
C GLY A 36 -8.14 14.42 -3.77
N ALA A 37 -8.29 15.68 -4.19
CA ALA A 37 -8.33 16.07 -5.60
C ALA A 37 -7.02 16.71 -6.07
N GLY A 38 -5.96 16.66 -5.27
CA GLY A 38 -4.68 17.32 -5.56
C GLY A 38 -3.97 16.80 -6.81
N CYS A 39 -4.22 15.56 -7.20
CA CYS A 39 -3.68 14.97 -8.43
C CYS A 39 -4.68 15.02 -9.60
N GLY A 40 -5.82 15.71 -9.45
CA GLY A 40 -6.85 15.76 -10.47
C GLY A 40 -7.49 14.39 -10.72
N ALA A 41 -8.20 14.28 -11.84
CA ALA A 41 -8.86 13.03 -12.25
C ALA A 41 -7.88 12.08 -12.95
N HIS A 42 -6.69 11.88 -12.38
CA HIS A 42 -5.64 11.03 -12.92
C HIS A 42 -5.27 9.94 -11.91
N TRP A 43 -5.00 8.75 -12.43
CA TRP A 43 -4.53 7.62 -11.64
C TRP A 43 -3.94 6.59 -12.59
N PRO A 44 -2.79 6.00 -12.33
CA PRO A 44 -1.91 6.20 -11.17
C PRO A 44 -1.06 7.47 -11.22
N THR A 45 -1.03 8.19 -12.34
CA THR A 45 -0.27 9.42 -12.48
C THR A 45 -0.94 10.56 -11.70
N CYS A 46 -0.17 11.59 -11.35
CA CYS A 46 -0.64 12.76 -10.66
C CYS A 46 -0.68 13.92 -11.65
N ASN A 47 -1.87 14.44 -11.95
CA ASN A 47 -2.10 15.46 -12.98
C ASN A 47 -1.49 15.08 -14.35
N GLY A 48 -1.49 13.76 -14.64
CA GLY A 48 -0.92 13.24 -15.88
C GLY A 48 0.59 13.04 -15.85
N GLU A 49 1.25 13.30 -14.73
CA GLU A 49 2.70 13.16 -14.57
C GLU A 49 3.03 12.05 -13.59
N VAL A 50 4.16 11.34 -13.82
CA VAL A 50 4.64 10.34 -12.87
C VAL A 50 5.15 11.03 -11.61
N ILE A 51 5.90 12.12 -11.78
CA ILE A 51 6.37 12.95 -10.67
C ILE A 51 5.96 14.40 -10.98
N PRO A 52 5.12 15.05 -10.15
CA PRO A 52 4.70 16.42 -10.40
C PRO A 52 5.89 17.39 -10.37
N ARG A 53 5.96 18.29 -11.34
CA ARG A 53 7.09 19.22 -11.47
C ARG A 53 6.98 20.47 -10.61
N ALA A 54 5.78 21.00 -10.48
CA ALA A 54 5.53 22.22 -9.71
C ALA A 54 4.26 22.04 -8.89
N PRO A 55 4.28 21.12 -7.89
CA PRO A 55 3.05 20.76 -7.19
C PRO A 55 2.61 21.84 -6.21
N GLN A 56 1.30 22.04 -6.12
CA GLN A 56 0.69 22.76 -5.02
C GLN A 56 0.72 21.86 -3.78
N VAL A 57 0.39 22.41 -2.59
CA VAL A 57 0.43 21.67 -1.34
C VAL A 57 -0.49 20.45 -1.39
N GLU A 58 -1.71 20.61 -1.91
CA GLU A 58 -2.68 19.52 -2.04
C GLU A 58 -2.17 18.42 -2.97
N THR A 59 -1.54 18.81 -4.08
CA THR A 59 -0.93 17.86 -5.01
C THR A 59 0.19 17.08 -4.35
N LEU A 60 1.04 17.76 -3.59
CA LEU A 60 2.15 17.14 -2.90
C LEU A 60 1.66 16.14 -1.84
N ILE A 61 0.64 16.50 -1.07
CA ILE A 61 0.05 15.65 -0.05
C ILE A 61 -0.53 14.39 -0.71
N GLU A 62 -1.35 14.53 -1.75
CA GLU A 62 -1.95 13.37 -2.41
C GLU A 62 -0.91 12.52 -3.11
N PHE A 63 0.06 13.14 -3.80
CA PHE A 63 1.13 12.40 -4.46
C PHE A 63 1.93 11.57 -3.45
N THR A 64 2.29 12.15 -2.30
CA THR A 64 3.02 11.44 -1.26
C THR A 64 2.20 10.27 -0.72
N HIS A 65 0.90 10.45 -0.53
CA HIS A 65 0.02 9.36 -0.12
C HIS A 65 -0.01 8.24 -1.15
N ARG A 66 -0.09 8.56 -2.43
CA ARG A 66 -0.07 7.55 -3.49
C ARG A 66 1.26 6.81 -3.55
N ALA A 67 2.37 7.52 -3.39
CA ALA A 67 3.70 6.90 -3.39
C ALA A 67 3.86 5.94 -2.20
N THR A 68 3.46 6.37 -1.00
CA THR A 68 3.54 5.51 0.19
C THR A 68 2.56 4.35 0.12
N SER A 69 1.39 4.54 -0.51
CA SER A 69 0.43 3.47 -0.76
C SER A 69 0.98 2.45 -1.76
N GLY A 70 1.69 2.91 -2.79
CA GLY A 70 2.38 2.03 -3.74
C GLY A 70 3.43 1.16 -3.05
N LEU A 71 4.20 1.74 -2.13
CA LEU A 71 5.14 0.97 -1.32
C LEU A 71 4.43 -0.04 -0.43
N ALA A 72 3.28 0.33 0.14
CA ALA A 72 2.46 -0.60 0.91
C ALA A 72 2.00 -1.78 0.05
N PHE A 73 1.54 -1.50 -1.17
CA PHE A 73 1.12 -2.54 -2.11
C PHE A 73 2.28 -3.49 -2.41
N LEU A 74 3.45 -2.96 -2.75
CA LEU A 74 4.62 -3.78 -3.07
C LEU A 74 5.07 -4.60 -1.86
N SER A 75 4.98 -4.05 -0.66
CA SER A 75 5.35 -4.77 0.56
C SER A 75 4.41 -5.95 0.84
N VAL A 76 3.11 -5.78 0.57
CA VAL A 76 2.13 -6.86 0.70
C VAL A 76 2.35 -7.91 -0.38
N LEU A 77 2.63 -7.51 -1.61
CA LEU A 77 2.96 -8.43 -2.69
C LEU A 77 4.20 -9.26 -2.34
N ALA A 78 5.25 -8.63 -1.83
CA ALA A 78 6.45 -9.33 -1.40
C ALA A 78 6.17 -10.30 -0.25
N LEU A 79 5.32 -9.91 0.70
CA LEU A 79 4.89 -10.79 1.78
C LEU A 79 4.19 -12.03 1.24
N PHE A 80 3.29 -11.85 0.28
CA PHE A 80 2.56 -12.96 -0.35
C PHE A 80 3.52 -13.92 -1.05
N LEU A 81 4.43 -13.40 -1.87
CA LEU A 81 5.40 -14.21 -2.58
C LEU A 81 6.32 -14.96 -1.61
N TRP A 82 6.74 -14.31 -0.53
CA TRP A 82 7.55 -14.94 0.50
C TRP A 82 6.78 -16.08 1.18
N ALA A 83 5.52 -15.84 1.54
CA ALA A 83 4.70 -16.89 2.16
C ALA A 83 4.51 -18.08 1.25
N LEU A 84 4.35 -17.87 -0.07
CA LEU A 84 4.24 -18.96 -1.03
C LEU A 84 5.49 -19.83 -1.08
N ARG A 85 6.66 -19.24 -0.85
CA ARG A 85 7.93 -19.97 -0.87
C ARG A 85 8.28 -20.61 0.47
N ALA A 86 7.85 -19.99 1.58
CA ALA A 86 8.23 -20.41 2.92
C ALA A 86 7.30 -21.50 3.51
N PHE A 87 6.07 -21.61 3.02
CA PHE A 87 5.06 -22.49 3.61
C PHE A 87 4.43 -23.39 2.56
N PRO A 88 3.99 -24.62 2.97
CA PRO A 88 3.33 -25.54 2.05
C PRO A 88 1.91 -25.09 1.71
N LYS A 89 1.35 -25.71 0.66
CA LYS A 89 -0.05 -25.47 0.27
C LYS A 89 -0.99 -25.77 1.44
N GLY A 90 -2.01 -24.91 1.61
CA GLY A 90 -2.97 -25.04 2.69
C GLY A 90 -2.53 -24.44 4.01
N HIS A 91 -1.31 -23.92 4.11
CA HIS A 91 -0.82 -23.29 5.34
C HIS A 91 -1.55 -21.96 5.57
N PRO A 92 -1.98 -21.66 6.84
CA PRO A 92 -2.69 -20.42 7.15
C PRO A 92 -1.95 -19.13 6.75
N ALA A 93 -0.62 -19.14 6.79
CA ALA A 93 0.18 -17.98 6.40
C ALA A 93 0.00 -17.64 4.93
N ARG A 94 -0.12 -18.63 4.05
CA ARG A 94 -0.39 -18.40 2.62
C ARG A 94 -1.79 -17.82 2.41
N PHE A 95 -2.76 -18.35 3.14
CA PHE A 95 -4.13 -17.85 3.08
C PHE A 95 -4.21 -16.40 3.57
N GLY A 96 -3.59 -16.10 4.73
CA GLY A 96 -3.58 -14.77 5.29
C GLY A 96 -2.91 -13.74 4.38
N ALA A 97 -1.75 -14.09 3.81
CA ALA A 97 -1.04 -13.22 2.88
C ALA A 97 -1.85 -13.01 1.59
N GLY A 98 -2.53 -14.06 1.13
CA GLY A 98 -3.41 -13.96 -0.04
C GLY A 98 -4.60 -13.04 0.21
N LEU A 99 -5.22 -13.12 1.39
CA LEU A 99 -6.28 -12.20 1.77
C LEU A 99 -5.78 -10.75 1.85
N ALA A 100 -4.59 -10.55 2.43
CA ALA A 100 -4.01 -9.21 2.52
C ALA A 100 -3.80 -8.62 1.13
N LEU A 101 -3.29 -9.41 0.20
CA LEU A 101 -3.11 -8.97 -1.19
C LEU A 101 -4.45 -8.68 -1.86
N PHE A 102 -5.45 -9.54 -1.66
CA PHE A 102 -6.79 -9.34 -2.21
C PHE A 102 -7.38 -8.00 -1.75
N PHE A 103 -7.34 -7.72 -0.44
CA PHE A 103 -7.86 -6.46 0.08
C PHE A 103 -7.03 -5.25 -0.37
N MET A 104 -5.72 -5.42 -0.55
CA MET A 104 -4.86 -4.36 -1.04
C MET A 104 -5.21 -3.98 -2.48
N VAL A 105 -5.48 -4.96 -3.34
CA VAL A 105 -5.93 -4.74 -4.72
C VAL A 105 -7.30 -4.04 -4.69
N THR A 106 -8.21 -4.52 -3.86
CA THR A 106 -9.55 -3.94 -3.74
C THR A 106 -9.48 -2.47 -3.30
N GLU A 107 -8.67 -2.16 -2.29
CA GLU A 107 -8.48 -0.77 -1.84
C GLU A 107 -7.91 0.11 -2.94
N SER A 108 -6.94 -0.40 -3.70
CA SER A 108 -6.33 0.34 -4.80
C SER A 108 -7.37 0.68 -5.87
N LEU A 109 -8.24 -0.27 -6.20
CA LEU A 109 -9.30 -0.06 -7.20
C LEU A 109 -10.35 0.93 -6.69
N VAL A 110 -10.73 0.83 -5.41
CA VAL A 110 -11.66 1.79 -4.81
C VAL A 110 -11.04 3.19 -4.82
N GLY A 111 -9.78 3.31 -4.43
CA GLY A 111 -9.07 4.59 -4.45
C GLY A 111 -9.02 5.19 -5.85
N ALA A 112 -8.75 4.38 -6.87
CA ALA A 112 -8.75 4.83 -8.27
C ALA A 112 -10.14 5.32 -8.69
N SER A 113 -11.20 4.61 -8.30
CA SER A 113 -12.57 4.97 -8.66
C SER A 113 -13.02 6.28 -8.04
N LEU A 114 -12.45 6.66 -6.88
CA LEU A 114 -12.80 7.91 -6.20
C LEU A 114 -12.26 9.15 -6.92
N VAL A 115 -11.21 9.02 -7.75
CA VAL A 115 -10.60 10.15 -8.47
C VAL A 115 -10.92 10.13 -9.96
N LEU A 116 -11.33 9.00 -10.49
CA LEU A 116 -11.74 8.85 -11.87
C LEU A 116 -13.26 8.98 -11.99
#